data_c8f8e00c12df183583b700313b031a54
#
_entry.id   c8f8e00c12df183583b700313b031a54
#
_cell.length_a   1.000
_cell.length_b   1.000
_cell.length_c   1.000
_cell.angle_alpha   90.00
_cell.angle_beta   90.00
_cell.angle_gamma   90.00
#
_symmetry.space_group_name_H-M   'P 1'
#
loop_
_entity.id
_entity.type
_entity.pdbx_description
1 polymer ?
#
loop_
_entity_poly.entity_id
_entity_poly.type
_entity_poly.pdbx_seq_one_letter_code
_entity_poly.pdbx_strand_id
1 'polypeptide(L)'
;TLNCEANNTMKITDPHYYLDNVLLETGFDYENGVAVQTRTARQTVEIQDGKIVALRENKQHPDATLPHYDAGGKLMLPTTRDMHIHLDKTFYGGPGRSLNRPAGTTIQDMIKLEQKMLPELQPYTQERAEKLIDLLQSKGTTIARSHCNIEPVSGLKNLQNLQAVLA
;
A
#
# COMPACT_ATOMS: atom_id res chain seq x y z
N THR A 1 2.60 8.22 -22.54
CA THR A 1 1.30 7.53 -22.34
C THR A 1 1.60 6.14 -21.82
N LEU A 2 1.61 5.97 -20.49
CA LEU A 2 1.67 4.66 -19.86
C LEU A 2 0.25 4.08 -19.94
N ASN A 3 0.04 3.15 -20.86
CA ASN A 3 -1.14 2.29 -20.84
C ASN A 3 -1.07 1.44 -19.56
N CYS A 4 -1.81 1.83 -18.54
CA CYS A 4 -2.21 0.91 -17.48
C CYS A 4 -3.23 -0.05 -18.12
N GLU A 5 -2.77 -1.19 -18.60
CA GLU A 5 -3.65 -2.32 -18.83
C GLU A 5 -4.37 -2.63 -17.53
N ALA A 6 -5.70 -2.69 -17.59
CA ALA A 6 -6.51 -3.07 -16.44
C ALA A 6 -6.02 -4.44 -15.96
N ASN A 7 -5.32 -4.46 -14.84
CA ASN A 7 -4.94 -5.69 -14.19
C ASN A 7 -6.24 -6.45 -13.89
N ASN A 8 -6.41 -7.58 -14.55
CA ASN A 8 -7.49 -8.53 -14.27
C ASN A 8 -7.19 -9.12 -12.89
N THR A 9 -7.54 -8.36 -11.85
CA THR A 9 -7.37 -8.77 -10.45
C THR A 9 -8.43 -9.84 -10.18
N MET A 10 -7.98 -11.08 -10.11
CA MET A 10 -8.82 -12.19 -9.67
C MET A 10 -9.26 -11.89 -8.23
N LYS A 11 -10.56 -11.70 -8.02
CA LYS A 11 -11.12 -11.53 -6.67
C LYS A 11 -11.52 -12.92 -6.16
N ILE A 12 -10.73 -13.45 -5.23
CA ILE A 12 -11.04 -14.72 -4.56
C ILE A 12 -11.96 -14.41 -3.37
N THR A 13 -13.10 -15.09 -3.31
CA THR A 13 -14.10 -14.92 -2.25
C THR A 13 -14.26 -16.15 -1.39
N ASP A 14 -13.65 -17.28 -1.76
CA ASP A 14 -13.73 -18.52 -1.00
C ASP A 14 -12.99 -18.39 0.34
N PRO A 15 -13.58 -18.84 1.44
CA PRO A 15 -12.95 -18.74 2.75
C PRO A 15 -11.79 -19.73 2.92
N HIS A 16 -11.79 -20.84 2.19
CA HIS A 16 -10.72 -21.85 2.21
C HIS A 16 -10.39 -22.30 0.80
N TYR A 17 -9.12 -22.18 0.41
CA TYR A 17 -8.66 -22.47 -0.95
C TYR A 17 -7.15 -22.71 -1.00
N TYR A 18 -6.71 -23.27 -2.13
CA TYR A 18 -5.29 -23.34 -2.49
C TYR A 18 -4.92 -22.28 -3.52
N LEU A 19 -3.78 -21.66 -3.32
CA LEU A 19 -3.15 -20.78 -4.30
C LEU A 19 -1.89 -21.47 -4.82
N ASP A 20 -1.97 -21.97 -6.06
CA ASP A 20 -0.91 -22.71 -6.71
C ASP A 20 0.11 -21.81 -7.39
N ASN A 21 1.27 -22.38 -7.68
CA ASN A 21 2.27 -21.72 -8.52
C ASN A 21 2.76 -20.40 -7.93
N VAL A 22 2.73 -20.27 -6.61
CA VAL A 22 3.24 -19.11 -5.91
C VAL A 22 4.74 -19.20 -5.82
N LEU A 23 5.46 -18.16 -6.27
CA LEU A 23 6.89 -18.06 -6.03
C LEU A 23 7.11 -17.45 -4.64
N LEU A 24 7.77 -18.20 -3.76
CA LEU A 24 8.10 -17.77 -2.40
C LEU A 24 9.60 -17.64 -2.23
N GLU A 25 10.02 -16.66 -1.45
CA GLU A 25 11.38 -16.58 -0.93
C GLU A 25 11.60 -17.70 0.08
N THR A 26 12.70 -18.44 -0.06
CA THR A 26 13.07 -19.56 0.80
C THR A 26 14.39 -19.33 1.54
N GLY A 27 15.03 -18.21 1.32
CA GLY A 27 16.28 -17.82 1.98
C GLY A 27 17.23 -17.04 1.07
N PHE A 28 18.46 -16.86 1.55
CA PHE A 28 19.50 -16.10 0.86
C PHE A 28 20.79 -16.90 0.79
N ASP A 29 21.57 -16.68 -0.26
CA ASP A 29 22.95 -17.07 -0.34
C ASP A 29 23.84 -15.89 0.06
N TYR A 30 24.89 -16.19 0.82
CA TYR A 30 25.77 -15.17 1.39
C TYR A 30 27.20 -15.36 0.94
N GLU A 31 27.87 -14.24 0.60
CA GLU A 31 29.31 -14.18 0.42
C GLU A 31 29.87 -13.11 1.36
N ASN A 32 30.84 -13.48 2.17
CA ASN A 32 31.46 -12.59 3.17
C ASN A 32 30.45 -11.85 4.08
N GLY A 33 29.33 -12.51 4.44
CA GLY A 33 28.28 -11.94 5.27
C GLY A 33 27.28 -11.00 4.54
N VAL A 34 27.44 -10.85 3.23
CA VAL A 34 26.53 -10.06 2.39
C VAL A 34 25.64 -11.01 1.59
N ALA A 35 24.33 -10.77 1.59
CA ALA A 35 23.39 -11.51 0.75
C ALA A 35 23.65 -11.18 -0.72
N VAL A 36 24.00 -12.20 -1.52
CA VAL A 36 24.33 -12.05 -2.94
C VAL A 36 23.23 -12.59 -3.85
N GLN A 37 22.39 -13.50 -3.33
CA GLN A 37 21.28 -14.07 -4.08
C GLN A 37 20.11 -14.42 -3.16
N THR A 38 18.89 -14.18 -3.64
CA THR A 38 17.65 -14.66 -3.02
C THR A 38 17.27 -16.01 -3.61
N ARG A 39 17.10 -17.01 -2.76
CA ARG A 39 16.56 -18.31 -3.17
C ARG A 39 15.05 -18.26 -3.19
N THR A 40 14.45 -18.85 -4.22
CA THR A 40 12.99 -18.92 -4.36
C THR A 40 12.55 -20.34 -4.73
N ALA A 41 11.33 -20.71 -4.33
CA ALA A 41 10.71 -21.95 -4.76
C ALA A 41 9.23 -21.71 -5.12
N ARG A 42 8.72 -22.51 -6.06
CA ARG A 42 7.29 -22.54 -6.39
C ARG A 42 6.59 -23.46 -5.40
N GLN A 43 5.54 -22.95 -4.78
CA GLN A 43 4.77 -23.68 -3.77
C GLN A 43 3.27 -23.47 -3.98
N THR A 44 2.47 -24.33 -3.36
CA THR A 44 1.05 -24.12 -3.11
C THR A 44 0.87 -23.55 -1.70
N VAL A 45 0.15 -22.44 -1.61
CA VAL A 45 -0.22 -21.80 -0.35
C VAL A 45 -1.65 -22.17 -0.02
N GLU A 46 -1.89 -22.81 1.12
CA GLU A 46 -3.23 -23.06 1.63
C GLU A 46 -3.67 -21.88 2.49
N ILE A 47 -4.83 -21.32 2.13
CA ILE A 47 -5.37 -20.13 2.79
C ILE A 47 -6.75 -20.48 3.34
N GLN A 48 -6.97 -20.20 4.63
CA GLN A 48 -8.24 -20.35 5.31
C GLN A 48 -8.56 -19.09 6.11
N ASP A 49 -9.74 -18.55 5.92
CA ASP A 49 -10.24 -17.33 6.59
C ASP A 49 -9.24 -16.16 6.53
N GLY A 50 -8.64 -15.97 5.34
CA GLY A 50 -7.67 -14.92 5.08
C GLY A 50 -6.28 -15.14 5.70
N LYS A 51 -6.00 -16.34 6.24
CA LYS A 51 -4.71 -16.69 6.84
C LYS A 51 -4.03 -17.81 6.07
N ILE A 52 -2.71 -17.74 5.94
CA ILE A 52 -1.90 -18.84 5.46
C ILE A 52 -1.86 -19.91 6.56
N VAL A 53 -2.41 -21.10 6.27
CA VAL A 53 -2.44 -22.22 7.22
C VAL A 53 -1.41 -23.29 6.89
N ALA A 54 -1.01 -23.41 5.63
CA ALA A 54 0.07 -24.31 5.23
C ALA A 54 0.81 -23.84 3.96
N LEU A 55 2.06 -24.22 3.85
CA LEU A 55 2.85 -24.21 2.62
C LEU A 55 3.06 -25.65 2.19
N ARG A 56 2.84 -25.95 0.90
CA ARG A 56 2.89 -27.31 0.35
C ARG A 56 3.74 -27.34 -0.90
N GLU A 57 4.11 -28.54 -1.30
CA GLU A 57 4.69 -28.73 -2.63
C GLU A 57 3.73 -28.20 -3.71
N ASN A 58 4.30 -27.64 -4.77
CA ASN A 58 3.48 -27.03 -5.81
C ASN A 58 2.44 -28.02 -6.38
N LYS A 59 1.17 -27.58 -6.42
CA LYS A 59 0.00 -28.38 -6.85
C LYS A 59 -0.31 -29.58 -5.96
N GLN A 60 0.12 -29.60 -4.71
CA GLN A 60 -0.28 -30.57 -3.72
C GLN A 60 -1.56 -30.11 -3.02
N HIS A 61 -2.66 -30.85 -3.23
CA HIS A 61 -4.00 -30.57 -2.66
C HIS A 61 -4.46 -31.78 -1.83
N PRO A 62 -4.19 -31.82 -0.52
CA PRO A 62 -4.66 -32.92 0.35
C PRO A 62 -6.17 -33.06 0.37
N ASP A 63 -6.89 -31.94 0.28
CA ASP A 63 -8.34 -31.92 0.07
C ASP A 63 -8.66 -31.45 -1.35
N ALA A 64 -8.92 -32.42 -2.23
CA ALA A 64 -9.25 -32.16 -3.62
C ALA A 64 -10.62 -31.48 -3.85
N THR A 65 -11.43 -31.30 -2.78
CA THR A 65 -12.73 -30.63 -2.88
C THR A 65 -12.62 -29.11 -2.75
N LEU A 66 -11.51 -28.61 -2.23
CA LEU A 66 -11.28 -27.18 -2.10
C LEU A 66 -10.97 -26.53 -3.45
N PRO A 67 -11.46 -25.31 -3.68
CA PRO A 67 -11.08 -24.55 -4.86
C PRO A 67 -9.57 -24.27 -4.88
N HIS A 68 -9.01 -24.24 -6.07
CA HIS A 68 -7.60 -23.88 -6.27
C HIS A 68 -7.45 -22.86 -7.39
N TYR A 69 -6.52 -21.94 -7.23
CA TYR A 69 -6.26 -20.80 -8.11
C TYR A 69 -4.79 -20.76 -8.48
N ASP A 70 -4.47 -20.40 -9.71
CA ASP A 70 -3.09 -20.30 -10.19
C ASP A 70 -2.57 -18.87 -10.06
N ALA A 71 -1.53 -18.67 -9.24
CA ALA A 71 -0.82 -17.39 -9.11
C ALA A 71 0.05 -17.05 -10.33
N GLY A 72 0.18 -17.97 -11.31
CA GLY A 72 0.94 -17.74 -12.52
C GLY A 72 2.45 -17.58 -12.30
N GLY A 73 2.99 -18.12 -11.22
CA GLY A 73 4.41 -17.99 -10.86
C GLY A 73 4.80 -16.60 -10.33
N LYS A 74 3.82 -15.79 -9.92
CA LYS A 74 4.08 -14.48 -9.31
C LYS A 74 4.71 -14.62 -7.93
N LEU A 75 5.62 -13.70 -7.62
CA LEU A 75 6.25 -13.63 -6.31
C LEU A 75 5.23 -13.11 -5.28
N MET A 76 5.04 -13.87 -4.20
CA MET A 76 4.27 -13.43 -3.04
C MET A 76 5.23 -12.80 -2.04
N LEU A 77 4.93 -11.58 -1.65
CA LEU A 77 5.67 -10.81 -0.66
C LEU A 77 4.75 -10.42 0.49
N PRO A 78 5.28 -10.16 1.68
CA PRO A 78 4.55 -9.45 2.72
C PRO A 78 4.04 -8.11 2.18
N THR A 79 2.87 -7.67 2.66
CA THR A 79 2.32 -6.37 2.28
C THR A 79 3.26 -5.25 2.72
N THR A 80 3.31 -4.19 1.93
CA THR A 80 4.12 -3.02 2.27
C THR A 80 3.47 -2.21 3.39
N ARG A 81 4.32 -1.52 4.14
CA ARG A 81 3.91 -0.62 5.23
C ARG A 81 4.44 0.77 4.92
N ASP A 82 3.55 1.74 4.76
CA ASP A 82 3.95 3.14 4.67
C ASP A 82 3.95 3.75 6.07
N MET A 83 5.13 3.96 6.61
CA MET A 83 5.29 4.44 7.98
C MET A 83 5.40 5.97 8.08
N HIS A 84 5.31 6.70 6.97
CA HIS A 84 5.37 8.15 6.92
C HIS A 84 4.58 8.71 5.75
N ILE A 85 3.30 8.96 5.96
CA ILE A 85 2.42 9.57 4.97
C ILE A 85 1.64 10.73 5.60
N HIS A 86 1.21 11.69 4.79
CA HIS A 86 0.28 12.74 5.13
C HIS A 86 -1.02 12.57 4.37
N LEU A 87 -2.02 11.97 4.99
CA LEU A 87 -3.36 11.88 4.44
C LEU A 87 -4.14 13.21 4.61
N ASP A 88 -3.77 13.98 5.61
CA ASP A 88 -4.43 15.21 6.02
C ASP A 88 -4.26 16.40 5.06
N LYS A 89 -3.19 16.38 4.25
CA LYS A 89 -2.82 17.52 3.39
C LYS A 89 -2.29 17.11 2.01
N THR A 90 -2.66 15.92 1.56
CA THR A 90 -2.24 15.42 0.24
C THR A 90 -2.86 16.23 -0.90
N PHE A 91 -2.11 16.41 -1.99
CA PHE A 91 -2.61 16.94 -3.25
C PHE A 91 -3.13 15.87 -4.19
N TYR A 92 -2.91 14.60 -3.86
CA TYR A 92 -3.33 13.49 -4.70
C TYR A 92 -4.86 13.49 -4.89
N GLY A 93 -5.29 13.13 -6.10
CA GLY A 93 -6.71 13.03 -6.45
C GLY A 93 -7.41 14.36 -6.73
N GLY A 94 -6.70 15.48 -6.70
CA GLY A 94 -7.19 16.80 -7.08
C GLY A 94 -6.47 17.37 -8.30
N PRO A 95 -6.75 18.59 -8.71
CA PRO A 95 -6.00 19.29 -9.74
C PRO A 95 -4.52 19.30 -9.39
N GLY A 96 -3.68 18.95 -10.37
CA GLY A 96 -2.23 18.95 -10.18
C GLY A 96 -1.73 20.33 -9.75
N ARG A 97 -1.06 20.38 -8.61
CA ARG A 97 -0.38 21.59 -8.12
C ARG A 97 1.10 21.25 -7.93
N SER A 98 1.96 22.03 -8.53
CA SER A 98 3.39 21.98 -8.25
C SER A 98 3.74 23.10 -7.30
N LEU A 99 4.40 22.74 -6.19
CA LEU A 99 5.00 23.75 -5.32
C LEU A 99 6.34 24.17 -5.94
N ASN A 100 6.37 25.37 -6.51
CA ASN A 100 7.63 25.94 -6.95
C ASN A 100 8.49 26.28 -5.73
N ARG A 101 9.68 25.70 -5.66
CA ARG A 101 10.69 25.97 -4.62
C ARG A 101 11.85 26.72 -5.24
N PRO A 102 11.88 28.06 -5.19
CA PRO A 102 13.06 28.81 -5.60
C PRO A 102 14.30 28.39 -4.80
N ALA A 103 15.46 28.50 -5.39
CA ALA A 103 16.71 28.26 -4.68
C ALA A 103 16.80 29.17 -3.43
N GLY A 104 17.24 28.59 -2.30
CA GLY A 104 17.30 29.30 -1.02
C GLY A 104 16.00 29.28 -0.19
N THR A 105 14.91 28.64 -0.66
CA THR A 105 13.68 28.48 0.15
C THR A 105 13.98 27.72 1.43
N THR A 106 13.66 28.31 2.57
CA THR A 106 13.83 27.72 3.90
C THR A 106 12.62 26.87 4.30
N ILE A 107 12.76 26.05 5.36
CA ILE A 107 11.64 25.30 5.96
C ILE A 107 10.56 26.28 6.43
N GLN A 108 10.93 27.43 7.01
CA GLN A 108 9.99 28.45 7.48
C GLN A 108 9.15 29.03 6.33
N ASP A 109 9.73 29.22 5.17
CA ASP A 109 9.01 29.71 3.99
C ASP A 109 8.01 28.64 3.49
N MET A 110 8.38 27.37 3.56
CA MET A 110 7.49 26.26 3.23
C MET A 110 6.31 26.17 4.20
N ILE A 111 6.54 26.34 5.51
CA ILE A 111 5.47 26.37 6.50
C ILE A 111 4.49 27.50 6.22
N LYS A 112 5.00 28.72 5.94
CA LYS A 112 4.15 29.88 5.58
C LYS A 112 3.35 29.65 4.31
N LEU A 113 3.93 29.00 3.31
CA LEU A 113 3.25 28.66 2.06
C LEU A 113 2.13 27.64 2.35
N GLU A 114 2.44 26.60 3.11
CA GLU A 114 1.49 25.56 3.50
C GLU A 114 0.30 26.16 4.25
N GLN A 115 0.53 27.03 5.23
CA GLN A 115 -0.50 27.72 5.99
C GLN A 115 -1.45 28.56 5.10
N LYS A 116 -0.98 29.11 4.00
CA LYS A 116 -1.82 29.82 3.03
C LYS A 116 -2.68 28.86 2.21
N MET A 117 -2.20 27.65 1.94
CA MET A 117 -2.87 26.70 1.08
C MET A 117 -3.84 25.79 1.84
N LEU A 118 -3.58 25.49 3.11
CA LEU A 118 -4.40 24.57 3.90
C LEU A 118 -5.89 24.94 3.94
N PRO A 119 -6.31 26.20 4.11
CA PRO A 119 -7.73 26.56 4.10
C PRO A 119 -8.45 26.19 2.80
N GLU A 120 -7.74 26.25 1.66
CA GLU A 120 -8.31 25.87 0.36
C GLU A 120 -8.39 24.35 0.19
N LEU A 121 -7.51 23.59 0.86
CA LEU A 121 -7.45 22.15 0.77
C LEU A 121 -8.42 21.44 1.70
N GLN A 122 -8.69 22.01 2.87
CA GLN A 122 -9.48 21.39 3.93
C GLN A 122 -10.85 20.84 3.49
N PRO A 123 -11.63 21.53 2.63
CA PRO A 123 -12.92 20.99 2.17
C PRO A 123 -12.82 19.70 1.38
N TYR A 124 -11.64 19.39 0.82
CA TYR A 124 -11.39 18.24 -0.04
C TYR A 124 -10.48 17.19 0.62
N THR A 125 -10.12 17.39 1.88
CA THR A 125 -9.14 16.52 2.58
C THR A 125 -9.63 15.09 2.64
N GLN A 126 -10.90 14.86 3.01
CA GLN A 126 -11.45 13.52 3.13
C GLN A 126 -11.39 12.78 1.77
N GLU A 127 -11.96 13.36 0.72
CA GLU A 127 -11.96 12.76 -0.63
C GLU A 127 -10.55 12.43 -1.12
N ARG A 128 -9.59 13.33 -0.87
CA ARG A 128 -8.19 13.11 -1.28
C ARG A 128 -7.50 12.04 -0.46
N ALA A 129 -7.78 11.98 0.84
CA ALA A 129 -7.25 10.94 1.71
C ALA A 129 -7.75 9.56 1.29
N GLU A 130 -9.04 9.41 0.98
CA GLU A 130 -9.63 8.17 0.46
C GLU A 130 -8.96 7.74 -0.85
N LYS A 131 -8.83 8.64 -1.81
CA LYS A 131 -8.13 8.35 -3.09
C LYS A 131 -6.68 7.93 -2.90
N LEU A 132 -5.98 8.53 -1.92
CA LEU A 132 -4.60 8.15 -1.63
C LEU A 132 -4.54 6.77 -0.96
N ILE A 133 -5.48 6.45 -0.08
CA ILE A 133 -5.62 5.11 0.53
C ILE A 133 -5.87 4.07 -0.57
N ASP A 134 -6.79 4.32 -1.49
CA ASP A 134 -7.07 3.45 -2.63
C ASP A 134 -5.81 3.19 -3.48
N LEU A 135 -5.04 4.25 -3.74
CA LEU A 135 -3.76 4.11 -4.44
C LEU A 135 -2.79 3.21 -3.67
N LEU A 136 -2.62 3.44 -2.38
CA LEU A 136 -1.74 2.65 -1.52
C LEU A 136 -2.15 1.17 -1.53
N GLN A 137 -3.44 0.89 -1.34
CA GLN A 137 -3.97 -0.48 -1.36
C GLN A 137 -3.77 -1.13 -2.73
N SER A 138 -4.01 -0.40 -3.82
CA SER A 138 -3.78 -0.91 -5.19
C SER A 138 -2.33 -1.27 -5.48
N LYS A 139 -1.39 -0.76 -4.67
CA LYS A 139 0.05 -1.07 -4.75
C LYS A 139 0.53 -2.03 -3.66
N GLY A 140 -0.39 -2.63 -2.90
CA GLY A 140 -0.08 -3.63 -1.89
C GLY A 140 0.30 -3.07 -0.52
N THR A 141 0.05 -1.80 -0.25
CA THR A 141 0.21 -1.21 1.10
C THR A 141 -1.07 -1.45 1.90
N THR A 142 -0.96 -2.14 3.02
CA THR A 142 -2.11 -2.45 3.90
C THR A 142 -2.03 -1.80 5.27
N ILE A 143 -0.88 -1.24 5.61
CA ILE A 143 -0.66 -0.51 6.86
C ILE A 143 -0.04 0.83 6.51
N ALA A 144 -0.66 1.90 6.96
CA ALA A 144 -0.13 3.24 6.81
C ALA A 144 -0.14 3.98 8.15
N ARG A 145 0.93 4.70 8.44
CA ARG A 145 1.01 5.63 9.56
C ARG A 145 0.90 7.05 9.02
N SER A 146 -0.28 7.66 9.16
CA SER A 146 -0.46 9.06 8.79
C SER A 146 0.05 9.98 9.89
N HIS A 147 0.82 10.99 9.49
CA HIS A 147 1.03 12.19 10.29
C HIS A 147 -0.21 13.08 10.20
N CYS A 148 -0.43 13.89 11.21
CA CYS A 148 -1.49 14.89 11.25
C CYS A 148 -0.88 16.26 11.53
N ASN A 149 -1.14 17.21 10.64
CA ASN A 149 -0.67 18.58 10.82
C ASN A 149 -1.63 19.33 11.74
N ILE A 150 -1.16 19.67 12.93
CA ILE A 150 -1.90 20.51 13.89
C ILE A 150 -1.12 21.80 14.04
N GLU A 151 -1.72 22.91 13.60
CA GLU A 151 -1.08 24.21 13.58
C GLU A 151 -2.15 25.34 13.73
N PRO A 152 -1.76 26.59 14.03
CA PRO A 152 -2.71 27.64 14.39
C PRO A 152 -3.81 27.95 13.37
N VAL A 153 -3.55 27.75 12.06
CA VAL A 153 -4.52 28.06 10.99
C VAL A 153 -5.57 26.96 10.87
N SER A 154 -5.15 25.69 10.88
CA SER A 154 -6.05 24.52 10.74
C SER A 154 -6.68 24.11 12.06
N GLY A 155 -6.04 24.42 13.20
CA GLY A 155 -6.46 23.91 14.50
C GLY A 155 -6.54 22.38 14.49
N LEU A 156 -7.69 21.83 14.87
CA LEU A 156 -7.94 20.39 14.92
C LEU A 156 -8.67 19.85 13.68
N LYS A 157 -8.92 20.66 12.66
CA LYS A 157 -9.72 20.24 11.50
C LYS A 157 -9.08 19.07 10.74
N ASN A 158 -7.75 19.07 10.60
CA ASN A 158 -7.06 17.99 9.94
C ASN A 158 -7.24 16.65 10.70
N LEU A 159 -7.20 16.69 12.03
CA LEU A 159 -7.46 15.52 12.86
C LEU A 159 -8.90 15.02 12.70
N GLN A 160 -9.88 15.93 12.72
CA GLN A 160 -11.30 15.60 12.53
C GLN A 160 -11.54 14.97 11.15
N ASN A 161 -10.92 15.51 10.10
CA ASN A 161 -11.01 14.94 8.74
C ASN A 161 -10.40 13.54 8.68
N LEU A 162 -9.25 13.30 9.32
CA LEU A 162 -8.66 11.96 9.37
C LEU A 162 -9.54 10.97 10.13
N GLN A 163 -10.14 11.38 11.24
CA GLN A 163 -11.09 10.54 11.98
C GLN A 163 -12.30 10.15 11.13
N ALA A 164 -12.81 11.07 10.31
CA ALA A 164 -13.93 10.80 9.40
C ALA A 164 -13.57 9.80 8.28
N VAL A 165 -12.33 9.81 7.80
CA VAL A 165 -11.82 8.83 6.80
C VAL A 165 -11.65 7.43 7.39
N LEU A 166 -11.38 7.32 8.68
CA LEU A 166 -11.10 6.06 9.36
C LEU A 166 -12.34 5.42 10.00
N ALA A 167 -13.49 6.11 9.99
CA ALA A 167 -14.76 5.62 10.50
C ALA A 167 -15.50 4.76 9.49
#